data_947637fdec9bcf3a73571528b0f15faf
#
_entry.id   947637fdec9bcf3a73571528b0f15faf
#
_cell.length_a   1.000
_cell.length_b   1.000
_cell.length_c   1.000
_cell.angle_alpha   90.00
_cell.angle_beta   90.00
_cell.angle_gamma   90.00
#
_symmetry.space_group_name_H-M   'P 1'
#
loop_
_entity.id
_entity.type
_entity.pdbx_description
1 polymer ?
#
loop_
_entity_poly.entity_id
_entity_poly.type
_entity_poly.pdbx_seq_one_letter_code
_entity_poly.pdbx_strand_id
1 'polypeptide(L)'
;MLLNPRQEDNLMPTVMHPLLQDGVEARAYQIRALKNALSSSCLMVMPTGFGKTAVEWMVMAEFLRLQDKKIILIAPTTGLVAQQQRMAREMIDIAPEEILRYTGETSPDKRSEIWDKGRILIATPQVIR
;
A
#
# COMPACT_ATOMS: atom_id res chain seq x y z
N MET A 1 17.41 -2.29 -17.05
CA MET A 1 18.77 -2.85 -17.02
C MET A 1 18.72 -4.22 -16.37
N LEU A 2 19.31 -5.21 -17.04
CA LEU A 2 19.35 -6.56 -16.51
C LEU A 2 20.62 -6.73 -15.66
N LEU A 3 20.42 -7.08 -14.40
CA LEU A 3 21.51 -7.42 -13.50
C LEU A 3 21.71 -8.95 -13.49
N ASN A 4 22.94 -9.41 -13.30
CA ASN A 4 23.14 -10.84 -13.11
C ASN A 4 22.62 -11.26 -11.71
N PRO A 5 22.26 -12.53 -11.51
CA PRO A 5 21.65 -12.98 -10.25
C PRO A 5 22.49 -12.69 -8.99
N ARG A 6 23.81 -12.72 -9.10
CA ARG A 6 24.69 -12.42 -7.97
C ARG A 6 24.69 -10.95 -7.60
N GLN A 7 24.50 -10.07 -8.58
CA GLN A 7 24.40 -8.64 -8.34
C GLN A 7 23.03 -8.29 -7.78
N GLU A 8 21.98 -8.95 -8.23
CA GLU A 8 20.61 -8.72 -7.73
C GLU A 8 20.51 -9.01 -6.23
N ASP A 9 21.12 -10.10 -5.75
CA ASP A 9 21.04 -10.49 -4.34
C ASP A 9 21.75 -9.50 -3.39
N ASN A 10 22.74 -8.76 -3.88
CA ASN A 10 23.54 -7.82 -3.08
C ASN A 10 23.12 -6.36 -3.27
N LEU A 11 22.30 -6.05 -4.26
CA LEU A 11 21.87 -4.69 -4.55
C LEU A 11 20.50 -4.40 -3.93
N MET A 12 20.33 -3.15 -3.49
CA MET A 12 19.04 -2.61 -3.11
C MET A 12 18.68 -1.54 -4.14
N PRO A 13 18.16 -1.95 -5.32
CA PRO A 13 17.73 -0.97 -6.30
C PRO A 13 16.60 -0.10 -5.76
N THR A 14 16.60 1.15 -6.15
CA THR A 14 15.51 2.07 -5.83
C THR A 14 14.43 1.92 -6.89
N VAL A 15 13.22 1.57 -6.45
CA VAL A 15 12.04 1.52 -7.30
C VAL A 15 11.41 2.91 -7.32
N MET A 16 11.33 3.49 -8.51
CA MET A 16 10.69 4.79 -8.72
C MET A 16 9.32 4.59 -9.32
N HIS A 17 8.35 5.38 -8.90
CA HIS A 17 6.99 5.34 -9.42
C HIS A 17 6.36 6.73 -9.37
N PRO A 18 5.57 7.14 -10.38
CA PRO A 18 4.95 8.46 -10.40
C PRO A 18 4.07 8.78 -9.19
N LEU A 19 3.45 7.77 -8.59
CA LEU A 19 2.58 7.93 -7.42
C LEU A 19 3.25 7.59 -6.09
N LEU A 20 4.57 7.41 -6.07
CA LEU A 20 5.35 7.35 -4.83
C LEU A 20 6.08 8.66 -4.63
N GLN A 21 6.04 9.20 -3.42
CA GLN A 21 6.70 10.47 -3.07
C GLN A 21 8.22 10.38 -3.29
N ASP A 22 8.79 9.30 -2.77
CA ASP A 22 10.20 8.99 -2.88
C ASP A 22 10.37 7.59 -3.45
N GLY A 23 11.54 7.31 -4.01
CA GLY A 23 11.87 5.97 -4.42
C GLY A 23 11.90 5.01 -3.23
N VAL A 24 11.53 3.77 -3.47
CA VAL A 24 11.54 2.72 -2.46
C VAL A 24 12.70 1.78 -2.73
N GLU A 25 13.60 1.64 -1.78
CA GLU A 25 14.66 0.64 -1.86
C GLU A 25 14.06 -0.76 -1.67
N ALA A 26 14.31 -1.63 -2.63
CA ALA A 26 13.73 -2.96 -2.63
C ALA A 26 14.77 -4.01 -3.07
N ARG A 27 14.84 -5.09 -2.33
CA ARG A 27 15.66 -6.24 -2.71
C ARG A 27 14.98 -7.05 -3.80
N ALA A 28 15.74 -7.90 -4.47
CA ALA A 28 15.23 -8.74 -5.56
C ALA A 28 13.99 -9.55 -5.16
N TYR A 29 13.97 -10.13 -3.96
CA TYR A 29 12.80 -10.90 -3.50
C TYR A 29 11.56 -10.03 -3.30
N GLN A 30 11.73 -8.77 -2.91
CA GLN A 30 10.63 -7.82 -2.78
C GLN A 30 10.06 -7.44 -4.15
N ILE A 31 10.92 -7.27 -5.14
CA ILE A 31 10.49 -7.00 -6.53
C ILE A 31 9.76 -8.21 -7.11
N ARG A 32 10.21 -9.43 -6.82
CA ARG A 32 9.49 -10.65 -7.23
C ARG A 32 8.11 -10.72 -6.58
N ALA A 33 8.02 -10.42 -5.28
CA ALA A 33 6.74 -10.37 -4.57
C ALA A 33 5.79 -9.33 -5.17
N LEU A 34 6.31 -8.15 -5.53
CA LEU A 34 5.56 -7.11 -6.21
C LEU A 34 4.98 -7.61 -7.53
N LYS A 35 5.79 -8.24 -8.37
CA LYS A 35 5.33 -8.77 -9.66
C LYS A 35 4.24 -9.82 -9.50
N ASN A 36 4.38 -10.71 -8.52
CA ASN A 36 3.35 -11.71 -8.23
C ASN A 36 2.04 -11.06 -7.76
N ALA A 37 2.12 -10.07 -6.88
CA ALA A 37 0.95 -9.36 -6.36
C ALA A 37 0.22 -8.58 -7.45
N LEU A 38 0.94 -8.06 -8.43
CA LEU A 38 0.35 -7.32 -9.54
C LEU A 38 -0.31 -8.24 -10.57
N SER A 39 0.14 -9.49 -10.69
CA SER A 39 -0.38 -10.42 -11.69
C SER A 39 -1.55 -11.27 -11.21
N SER A 40 -1.68 -11.51 -9.91
CA SER A 40 -2.75 -12.34 -9.36
C SER A 40 -2.93 -12.08 -7.87
N SER A 41 -4.09 -12.48 -7.33
CA SER A 41 -4.27 -12.53 -5.89
C SER A 41 -3.27 -13.51 -5.28
N CYS A 42 -2.60 -13.10 -4.23
CA CYS A 42 -1.58 -13.91 -3.59
C CYS A 42 -1.53 -13.72 -2.09
N LEU A 43 -1.00 -14.70 -1.40
CA LEU A 43 -0.64 -14.60 0.01
C LEU A 43 0.88 -14.45 0.09
N MET A 44 1.32 -13.33 0.65
CA MET A 44 2.75 -13.06 0.84
C MET A 44 3.13 -13.33 2.29
N VAL A 45 4.02 -14.31 2.49
CA VAL A 45 4.51 -14.66 3.81
C VAL A 45 5.99 -14.33 3.87
N MET A 46 6.35 -13.40 4.74
CA MET A 46 7.73 -13.00 4.98
C MET A 46 7.96 -12.89 6.49
N PRO A 47 9.16 -13.24 6.98
CA PRO A 47 9.52 -12.96 8.36
C PRO A 47 9.47 -11.45 8.66
N THR A 48 9.24 -11.10 9.92
CA THR A 48 9.29 -9.71 10.38
C THR A 48 10.64 -9.08 10.04
N GLY A 49 10.61 -7.85 9.52
CA GLY A 49 11.82 -7.14 9.12
C GLY A 49 12.26 -7.36 7.67
N PHE A 50 11.53 -8.16 6.88
CA PHE A 50 11.83 -8.41 5.47
C PHE A 50 11.17 -7.44 4.50
N GLY A 51 10.57 -6.36 5.00
CA GLY A 51 10.12 -5.27 4.15
C GLY A 51 8.80 -5.49 3.43
N LYS A 52 7.84 -6.20 4.05
CA LYS A 52 6.49 -6.38 3.49
C LYS A 52 5.81 -5.05 3.16
N THR A 53 5.97 -4.06 4.02
CA THR A 53 5.36 -2.74 3.88
C THR A 53 5.82 -2.04 2.60
N ALA A 54 7.10 -2.17 2.24
CA ALA A 54 7.60 -1.61 0.98
C ALA A 54 6.89 -2.19 -0.23
N VAL A 55 6.64 -3.50 -0.23
CA VAL A 55 5.88 -4.17 -1.31
C VAL A 55 4.44 -3.65 -1.35
N GLU A 56 3.80 -3.47 -0.20
CA GLU A 56 2.43 -2.94 -0.13
C GLU A 56 2.31 -1.57 -0.79
N TRP A 57 3.21 -0.64 -0.49
CA TRP A 57 3.18 0.70 -1.09
C TRP A 57 3.38 0.67 -2.60
N MET A 58 4.29 -0.16 -3.08
CA MET A 58 4.52 -0.32 -4.51
C MET A 58 3.29 -0.91 -5.22
N VAL A 59 2.65 -1.91 -4.64
CA VAL A 59 1.42 -2.51 -5.17
C VAL A 59 0.30 -1.47 -5.24
N MET A 60 0.10 -0.72 -4.15
CA MET A 60 -0.95 0.29 -4.07
C MET A 60 -0.73 1.39 -5.11
N ALA A 61 0.50 1.89 -5.24
CA ALA A 61 0.83 2.91 -6.22
C ALA A 61 0.52 2.45 -7.64
N GLU A 62 0.88 1.22 -7.98
CA GLU A 62 0.64 0.68 -9.33
C GLU A 62 -0.84 0.48 -9.61
N PHE A 63 -1.61 -0.04 -8.65
CA PHE A 63 -3.05 -0.19 -8.83
C PHE A 63 -3.77 1.15 -8.94
N LEU A 64 -3.34 2.17 -8.21
CA LEU A 64 -3.89 3.52 -8.36
C LEU A 64 -3.63 4.10 -9.76
N ARG A 65 -2.49 3.77 -10.33
CA ARG A 65 -2.15 4.20 -11.70
C ARG A 65 -2.98 3.49 -12.76
N LEU A 66 -3.19 2.18 -12.57
CA LEU A 66 -3.82 1.33 -13.59
C LEU A 66 -5.34 1.38 -13.57
N GLN A 67 -5.94 1.67 -12.43
CA GLN A 67 -7.38 1.53 -12.23
C GLN A 67 -7.98 2.77 -11.57
N ASP A 68 -9.15 3.16 -12.04
CA ASP A 68 -9.98 4.17 -11.38
C ASP A 68 -10.87 3.51 -10.32
N LYS A 69 -10.26 2.76 -9.42
CA LYS A 69 -10.95 2.04 -8.35
C LYS A 69 -10.31 2.36 -7.01
N LYS A 70 -11.09 2.17 -5.96
CA LYS A 70 -10.61 2.36 -4.59
C LYS A 70 -9.70 1.22 -4.14
N ILE A 71 -8.78 1.55 -3.26
CA ILE A 71 -7.99 0.57 -2.52
C ILE A 71 -8.51 0.55 -1.09
N ILE A 72 -8.71 -0.63 -0.56
CA ILE A 72 -9.06 -0.83 0.84
C ILE A 72 -7.91 -1.58 1.50
N LEU A 73 -7.29 -0.92 2.48
CA LEU A 73 -6.27 -1.51 3.33
C LEU A 73 -6.89 -1.84 4.68
N ILE A 74 -6.81 -3.09 5.09
CA ILE A 74 -7.42 -3.54 6.34
C ILE A 74 -6.35 -3.72 7.40
N ALA A 75 -6.55 -3.09 8.55
CA ALA A 75 -5.70 -3.21 9.73
C ALA A 75 -6.55 -3.65 10.94
N PRO A 76 -6.01 -4.47 11.84
CA PRO A 76 -6.81 -5.09 12.91
C PRO A 76 -7.27 -4.13 14.01
N THR A 77 -6.60 -3.01 14.21
CA THR A 77 -6.93 -2.04 15.27
C THR A 77 -6.97 -0.62 14.74
N THR A 78 -7.70 0.25 15.45
CA THR A 78 -7.78 1.67 15.11
C THR A 78 -6.42 2.37 15.22
N GLY A 79 -5.58 1.95 16.16
CA GLY A 79 -4.21 2.47 16.27
C GLY A 79 -3.34 2.15 15.06
N LEU A 80 -3.45 0.94 14.53
CA LEU A 80 -2.75 0.55 13.30
C LEU A 80 -3.33 1.25 12.08
N VAL A 81 -4.63 1.45 12.03
CA VAL A 81 -5.28 2.25 10.97
C VAL A 81 -4.69 3.66 10.93
N ALA A 82 -4.56 4.32 12.08
CA ALA A 82 -3.97 5.66 12.16
C ALA A 82 -2.51 5.68 11.71
N GLN A 83 -1.73 4.68 12.09
CA GLN A 83 -0.34 4.53 11.69
C GLN A 83 -0.23 4.33 10.16
N GLN A 84 -1.03 3.45 9.60
CA GLN A 84 -1.03 3.19 8.17
C GLN A 84 -1.46 4.42 7.37
N GLN A 85 -2.42 5.19 7.86
CA GLN A 85 -2.81 6.44 7.22
C GLN A 85 -1.65 7.44 7.15
N ARG A 86 -0.92 7.61 8.25
CA ARG A 86 0.25 8.50 8.25
C ARG A 86 1.30 8.06 7.24
N MET A 87 1.62 6.76 7.24
CA MET A 87 2.61 6.20 6.33
C MET A 87 2.16 6.32 4.87
N ALA A 88 0.89 6.03 4.58
CA ALA A 88 0.36 6.16 3.22
C ALA A 88 0.44 7.60 2.72
N ARG A 89 0.13 8.58 3.56
CA ARG A 89 0.22 9.99 3.20
C ARG A 89 1.65 10.45 2.93
N GLU A 90 2.62 9.83 3.58
CA GLU A 90 4.05 10.11 3.34
C GLU A 90 4.58 9.42 2.09
N MET A 91 4.09 8.22 1.77
CA MET A 91 4.65 7.38 0.71
C MET A 91 3.95 7.53 -0.63
N ILE A 92 2.64 7.72 -0.64
CA ILE A 92 1.83 7.77 -1.86
C ILE A 92 1.58 9.23 -2.25
N ASP A 93 1.91 9.56 -3.50
CA ASP A 93 1.78 10.93 -4.02
C ASP A 93 0.37 11.17 -4.61
N ILE A 94 -0.61 11.19 -3.74
CA ILE A 94 -1.97 11.67 -4.02
C ILE A 94 -2.36 12.66 -2.93
N ALA A 95 -3.48 13.37 -3.13
CA ALA A 95 -3.94 14.33 -2.12
C ALA A 95 -4.19 13.63 -0.78
N PRO A 96 -3.66 14.16 0.34
CA PRO A 96 -3.88 13.54 1.65
C PRO A 96 -5.35 13.35 2.02
N GLU A 97 -6.21 14.22 1.51
CA GLU A 97 -7.67 14.15 1.71
C GLU A 97 -8.31 12.95 1.03
N GLU A 98 -7.58 12.27 0.14
CA GLU A 98 -8.03 11.04 -0.53
C GLU A 98 -7.61 9.77 0.19
N ILE A 99 -6.81 9.88 1.27
CA ILE A 99 -6.36 8.77 2.10
C ILE A 99 -7.06 8.89 3.46
N LEU A 100 -8.12 8.14 3.63
CA LEU A 100 -9.06 8.33 4.74
C LEU A 100 -9.22 7.07 5.58
N ARG A 101 -9.50 7.28 6.87
CA ARG A 101 -9.85 6.20 7.80
C ARG A 101 -11.33 5.88 7.68
N TYR A 102 -11.64 4.59 7.70
CA TYR A 102 -13.00 4.07 7.66
C TYR A 102 -13.15 3.03 8.76
N THR A 103 -13.56 3.48 9.94
CA THR A 103 -13.63 2.64 11.15
C THR A 103 -14.97 2.80 11.84
N GLY A 104 -15.20 2.01 12.87
CA GLY A 104 -16.39 2.13 13.71
C GLY A 104 -16.52 3.48 14.44
N GLU A 105 -15.42 4.21 14.59
CA GLU A 105 -15.43 5.57 15.15
C GLU A 105 -16.01 6.60 14.19
N THR A 106 -16.06 6.28 12.90
CA THR A 106 -16.66 7.14 11.89
C THR A 106 -18.19 7.06 12.02
N SER A 107 -18.83 8.22 12.21
CA SER A 107 -20.30 8.25 12.31
C SER A 107 -20.92 7.74 11.01
N PRO A 108 -22.09 7.05 11.09
CA PRO A 108 -22.76 6.54 9.89
C PRO A 108 -23.04 7.60 8.83
N ASP A 109 -23.36 8.82 9.26
CA ASP A 109 -23.66 9.94 8.36
C ASP A 109 -22.44 10.35 7.52
N LYS A 110 -21.25 10.21 8.06
CA LYS A 110 -20.00 10.56 7.39
C LYS A 110 -19.41 9.43 6.55
N ARG A 111 -19.86 8.19 6.76
CA ARG A 111 -19.30 7.02 6.07
C ARG A 111 -19.49 7.10 4.56
N SER A 112 -20.66 7.54 4.12
CA SER A 112 -20.95 7.68 2.69
C SER A 112 -20.04 8.72 2.04
N GLU A 113 -19.85 9.86 2.68
CA GLU A 113 -18.98 10.92 2.21
C GLU A 113 -17.52 10.45 2.12
N ILE A 114 -17.04 9.78 3.17
CA ILE A 114 -15.69 9.23 3.21
C ILE A 114 -15.50 8.18 2.12
N TRP A 115 -16.49 7.32 1.93
CA TRP A 115 -16.45 6.31 0.88
C TRP A 115 -16.31 6.94 -0.50
N ASP A 116 -17.09 7.97 -0.78
CA ASP A 116 -17.06 8.62 -2.10
C ASP A 116 -15.78 9.40 -2.34
N LYS A 117 -15.23 10.02 -1.31
CA LYS A 117 -14.08 10.90 -1.41
C LYS A 117 -12.74 10.16 -1.40
N GLY A 118 -12.65 9.05 -0.66
CA GLY A 118 -11.39 8.32 -0.50
C GLY A 118 -10.99 7.51 -1.72
N ARG A 119 -9.75 7.60 -2.11
CA ARG A 119 -9.13 6.67 -3.07
C ARG A 119 -8.45 5.51 -2.36
N ILE A 120 -7.88 5.76 -1.18
CA ILE A 120 -7.37 4.74 -0.28
C ILE A 120 -8.16 4.86 1.02
N LEU A 121 -8.87 3.79 1.37
CA LEU A 121 -9.58 3.68 2.62
C LEU A 121 -8.86 2.70 3.52
N ILE A 122 -8.53 3.13 4.73
CA ILE A 122 -7.86 2.29 5.72
C ILE A 122 -8.88 1.97 6.80
N ALA A 123 -9.22 0.70 6.92
CA ALA A 123 -10.38 0.24 7.68
C ALA A 123 -10.03 -0.86 8.66
N THR A 124 -10.87 -1.02 9.67
CA THR A 124 -10.87 -2.22 10.51
C THR A 124 -11.82 -3.26 9.90
N PRO A 125 -11.59 -4.57 10.15
CA PRO A 125 -12.43 -5.62 9.54
C PRO A 125 -13.92 -5.49 9.88
N GLN A 126 -14.23 -4.98 11.06
CA GLN A 126 -15.61 -4.88 11.56
C GLN A 126 -16.50 -3.95 10.72
N VAL A 127 -15.90 -2.98 10.05
CA VAL A 127 -16.63 -1.97 9.27
C VAL A 127 -16.91 -2.40 7.82
N ILE A 128 -16.17 -3.40 7.34
CA ILE A 128 -16.20 -3.86 5.94
C ILE A 128 -17.24 -4.99 5.72
N ARG A 129 -18.11 -5.21 6.61
CA ARG A 129 -19.16 -6.23 6.46
C ARG A 129 -20.18 -5.87 5.37
#